data_65cc2a8f16e1f6adca35f10a33f001de
#
_entry.id   65cc2a8f16e1f6adca35f10a33f001de
#
_cell.length_a   1.000
_cell.length_b   1.000
_cell.length_c   1.000
_cell.angle_alpha   90.00
_cell.angle_beta   90.00
_cell.angle_gamma   90.00
#
_symmetry.space_group_name_H-M   'P 1'
#
loop_
_entity.id
_entity.type
_entity.pdbx_description
1 polymer ?
#
loop_
_entity_poly.entity_id
_entity_poly.type
_entity_poly.pdbx_seq_one_letter_code
_entity_poly.pdbx_strand_id
1 'polypeptide(L)'
;MAKQEDQFKNVISHAKEYGYVFQSSEIYDGLSAVYDYAQNGVELKKNLRDYWWKAMVQMHDNIVGLDASIFMHPTTWKASGHVDAFNDPLIDNKDSKKRYRADVLIEDYVAKYDDKIEKEVKKAAKRFGDAFDKVQFLETNPRVLGYKAKGADILARMGKSLEQEDLADVKSLIEELGIACPLSGSKNWTDVKQFNLMFGTKLGASAEHATDLYLRPETAQGIFVNFLNVQKTGRMKIPFGIAQTGKAFRNEIVARQFIFRQREFEQMEMQFFVRPGTQKEWYETWKTSRLKWHISLGLGVDNYRFHDHDKLAHYADA
;
A
#
# COMPACT_ATOMS: atom_id res chain seq x y z
N MET A 1 -8.31 -18.65 10.15
CA MET A 1 -6.89 -18.22 10.28
C MET A 1 -5.92 -19.36 9.99
N ALA A 2 -5.87 -20.47 10.74
CA ALA A 2 -4.92 -21.57 10.50
C ALA A 2 -4.89 -22.08 9.03
N LYS A 3 -6.04 -22.25 8.41
CA LYS A 3 -6.15 -22.74 7.02
C LYS A 3 -5.57 -21.75 5.97
N GLN A 4 -5.62 -20.44 6.22
CA GLN A 4 -5.04 -19.41 5.37
C GLN A 4 -3.52 -19.30 5.55
N GLU A 5 -3.04 -19.48 6.77
CA GLU A 5 -1.61 -19.47 7.09
C GLU A 5 -0.89 -20.67 6.46
N ASP A 6 -1.51 -21.83 6.44
CA ASP A 6 -0.99 -23.01 5.75
C ASP A 6 -0.98 -22.85 4.23
N GLN A 7 -2.02 -22.23 3.66
CA GLN A 7 -2.08 -21.94 2.23
C GLN A 7 -0.98 -20.97 1.81
N PHE A 8 -0.74 -19.92 2.60
CA PHE A 8 0.31 -18.95 2.30
C PHE A 8 1.72 -19.56 2.36
N LYS A 9 1.99 -20.41 3.35
CA LYS A 9 3.25 -21.17 3.44
C LYS A 9 3.44 -22.10 2.24
N ASN A 10 2.39 -22.77 1.79
CA ASN A 10 2.43 -23.63 0.62
C ASN A 10 2.76 -22.85 -0.66
N VAL A 11 2.20 -21.64 -0.84
CA VAL A 11 2.51 -20.76 -1.97
C VAL A 11 3.98 -20.35 -1.96
N ILE A 12 4.53 -19.99 -0.80
CA ILE A 12 5.95 -19.62 -0.66
C ILE A 12 6.86 -20.81 -0.99
N SER A 13 6.56 -21.97 -0.43
CA SER A 13 7.33 -23.20 -0.70
C SER A 13 7.31 -23.55 -2.18
N HIS A 14 6.14 -23.53 -2.80
CA HIS A 14 5.96 -23.79 -4.22
C HIS A 14 6.76 -22.79 -5.08
N ALA A 15 6.66 -21.48 -4.75
CA ALA A 15 7.37 -20.44 -5.49
C ALA A 15 8.89 -20.62 -5.47
N LYS A 16 9.44 -21.09 -4.36
CA LYS A 16 10.87 -21.39 -4.22
C LYS A 16 11.25 -22.69 -4.96
N GLU A 17 10.52 -23.75 -4.71
CA GLU A 17 10.80 -25.07 -5.27
C GLU A 17 10.79 -25.08 -6.80
N TYR A 18 9.85 -24.35 -7.41
CA TYR A 18 9.68 -24.31 -8.86
C TYR A 18 10.35 -23.11 -9.54
N GLY A 19 11.24 -22.41 -8.85
CA GLY A 19 12.05 -21.35 -9.44
C GLY A 19 11.24 -20.13 -9.92
N TYR A 20 10.27 -19.71 -9.11
CA TYR A 20 9.57 -18.45 -9.33
C TYR A 20 10.25 -17.29 -8.60
N VAL A 21 10.55 -17.46 -7.31
CA VAL A 21 11.09 -16.37 -6.49
C VAL A 21 12.06 -16.94 -5.45
N PHE A 22 13.23 -16.30 -5.33
CA PHE A 22 14.21 -16.55 -4.27
C PHE A 22 14.40 -15.30 -3.45
N GLN A 23 14.85 -15.44 -2.20
CA GLN A 23 15.34 -14.30 -1.45
C GLN A 23 16.64 -13.81 -2.06
N SER A 24 16.78 -12.52 -2.29
CA SER A 24 18.00 -11.97 -2.89
C SER A 24 19.21 -12.24 -2.01
N SER A 25 20.31 -12.67 -2.62
CA SER A 25 21.57 -13.00 -1.94
C SER A 25 21.45 -14.12 -0.90
N GLU A 26 20.62 -15.14 -1.15
CA GLU A 26 20.33 -16.22 -0.20
C GLU A 26 21.58 -16.96 0.28
N ILE A 27 22.65 -17.00 -0.52
CA ILE A 27 23.97 -17.57 -0.12
C ILE A 27 24.63 -16.84 1.03
N TYR A 28 24.18 -15.62 1.36
CA TYR A 28 24.62 -14.80 2.48
C TYR A 28 23.47 -14.55 3.47
N ASP A 29 22.64 -15.53 3.73
CA ASP A 29 21.45 -15.47 4.58
C ASP A 29 20.32 -14.55 4.05
N GLY A 30 20.48 -14.03 2.83
CA GLY A 30 19.48 -13.21 2.14
C GLY A 30 19.30 -11.81 2.69
N LEU A 31 18.73 -10.93 1.86
CA LEU A 31 18.32 -9.59 2.26
C LEU A 31 16.81 -9.54 2.48
N SER A 32 16.38 -9.13 3.67
CA SER A 32 14.96 -9.09 4.04
C SER A 32 14.14 -8.23 3.08
N ALA A 33 13.02 -8.78 2.60
CA ALA A 33 12.08 -8.12 1.69
C ALA A 33 12.67 -7.65 0.35
N VAL A 34 13.72 -8.30 -0.09
CA VAL A 34 14.27 -8.17 -1.45
C VAL A 34 14.30 -9.57 -2.05
N TYR A 35 13.79 -9.70 -3.27
CA TYR A 35 13.61 -10.98 -3.93
C TYR A 35 14.12 -10.94 -5.37
N ASP A 36 14.71 -12.05 -5.81
CA ASP A 36 15.08 -12.31 -7.19
C ASP A 36 14.00 -13.16 -7.85
N TYR A 37 13.56 -12.77 -9.04
CA TYR A 37 12.67 -13.58 -9.87
C TYR A 37 13.51 -14.59 -10.66
N ALA A 38 13.31 -15.86 -10.37
CA ALA A 38 14.02 -16.96 -11.01
C ALA A 38 13.44 -17.27 -12.41
N GLN A 39 13.91 -18.36 -13.02
CA GLN A 39 13.63 -18.68 -14.43
C GLN A 39 12.14 -18.69 -14.80
N ASN A 40 11.26 -19.26 -13.96
CA ASN A 40 9.82 -19.26 -14.21
C ASN A 40 9.17 -17.93 -13.78
N GLY A 41 9.68 -17.33 -12.73
CA GLY A 41 9.16 -16.06 -12.22
C GLY A 41 9.42 -14.88 -13.15
N VAL A 42 10.60 -14.82 -13.78
CA VAL A 42 10.93 -13.73 -14.73
C VAL A 42 10.08 -13.82 -15.99
N GLU A 43 9.81 -15.02 -16.50
CA GLU A 43 8.93 -15.18 -17.67
C GLU A 43 7.47 -14.83 -17.35
N LEU A 44 6.95 -15.28 -16.21
CA LEU A 44 5.61 -14.90 -15.75
C LEU A 44 5.47 -13.39 -15.58
N LYS A 45 6.44 -12.77 -14.92
CA LYS A 45 6.47 -11.32 -14.69
C LYS A 45 6.54 -10.55 -16.01
N LYS A 46 7.40 -10.98 -16.93
CA LYS A 46 7.55 -10.38 -18.26
C LYS A 46 6.25 -10.50 -19.06
N ASN A 47 5.66 -11.67 -19.13
CA ASN A 47 4.40 -11.89 -19.84
C ASN A 47 3.27 -11.01 -19.30
N LEU A 48 3.15 -10.89 -17.96
CA LEU A 48 2.15 -10.03 -17.33
C LEU A 48 2.38 -8.56 -17.67
N ARG A 49 3.62 -8.07 -17.60
CA ARG A 49 3.99 -6.71 -17.95
C ARG A 49 3.74 -6.40 -19.42
N ASP A 50 4.15 -7.29 -20.32
CA ASP A 50 3.98 -7.10 -21.77
C ASP A 50 2.49 -7.10 -22.14
N TYR A 51 1.69 -7.96 -21.49
CA TYR A 51 0.24 -8.02 -21.69
C TYR A 51 -0.43 -6.74 -21.19
N TRP A 52 0.00 -6.22 -20.01
CA TRP A 52 -0.48 -4.95 -19.49
C TRP A 52 -0.10 -3.78 -20.43
N TRP A 53 1.15 -3.74 -20.88
CA TRP A 53 1.64 -2.69 -21.79
C TRP A 53 0.87 -2.68 -23.10
N LYS A 54 0.63 -3.84 -23.67
CA LYS A 54 -0.19 -3.98 -24.87
C LYS A 54 -1.60 -3.41 -24.64
N ALA A 55 -2.25 -3.81 -23.55
CA ALA A 55 -3.61 -3.39 -23.23
C ALA A 55 -3.73 -1.92 -22.87
N MET A 56 -2.70 -1.35 -22.20
CA MET A 56 -2.73 0.02 -21.70
C MET A 56 -2.20 1.05 -22.69
N VAL A 57 -1.22 0.70 -23.48
CA VAL A 57 -0.53 1.64 -24.37
C VAL A 57 -0.85 1.34 -25.84
N GLN A 58 -0.55 0.12 -26.28
CA GLN A 58 -0.59 -0.17 -27.71
C GLN A 58 -2.01 -0.26 -28.30
N MET A 59 -3.01 -0.52 -27.48
CA MET A 59 -4.42 -0.58 -27.91
C MET A 59 -5.17 0.77 -27.80
N HIS A 60 -4.45 1.86 -27.48
CA HIS A 60 -5.04 3.19 -27.34
C HIS A 60 -4.26 4.23 -28.13
N ASP A 61 -4.95 5.02 -28.95
CA ASP A 61 -4.32 6.08 -29.76
C ASP A 61 -3.87 7.28 -28.93
N ASN A 62 -4.43 7.43 -27.75
CA ASN A 62 -4.21 8.57 -26.86
C ASN A 62 -3.43 8.21 -25.59
N ILE A 63 -2.70 7.10 -25.59
CA ILE A 63 -1.79 6.74 -24.48
C ILE A 63 -0.40 6.49 -25.04
N VAL A 64 0.58 7.09 -24.41
CA VAL A 64 2.00 6.96 -24.79
C VAL A 64 2.83 6.43 -23.62
N GLY A 65 3.95 5.81 -23.95
CA GLY A 65 4.89 5.29 -22.96
C GLY A 65 5.94 6.32 -22.54
N LEU A 66 6.42 6.18 -21.31
CA LEU A 66 7.56 6.89 -20.75
C LEU A 66 8.42 5.92 -19.97
N ASP A 67 9.72 6.09 -19.98
CA ASP A 67 10.67 5.47 -19.06
C ASP A 67 11.48 6.56 -18.36
N ALA A 68 10.96 7.07 -17.25
CA ALA A 68 11.62 8.11 -16.47
C ALA A 68 12.74 7.51 -15.60
N SER A 69 13.78 8.30 -15.35
CA SER A 69 14.91 7.90 -14.52
C SER A 69 14.49 7.58 -13.08
N ILE A 70 15.19 6.62 -12.46
CA ILE A 70 15.05 6.30 -11.02
C ILE A 70 15.54 7.48 -10.18
N PHE A 71 16.71 8.04 -10.55
CA PHE A 71 17.24 9.24 -9.93
C PHE A 71 16.58 10.48 -10.50
N MET A 72 15.95 11.25 -9.64
CA MET A 72 15.28 12.49 -10.01
C MET A 72 15.78 13.62 -9.13
N HIS A 73 15.66 14.87 -9.60
CA HIS A 73 16.07 16.02 -8.81
C HIS A 73 15.37 16.02 -7.45
N PRO A 74 16.07 16.25 -6.32
CA PRO A 74 15.49 16.17 -4.97
C PRO A 74 14.25 17.05 -4.76
N THR A 75 14.18 18.18 -5.47
CA THR A 75 13.00 19.07 -5.45
C THR A 75 11.71 18.36 -5.89
N THR A 76 11.80 17.36 -6.77
CA THR A 76 10.62 16.56 -7.17
C THR A 76 9.97 15.89 -5.96
N TRP A 77 10.78 15.31 -5.10
CA TRP A 77 10.30 14.59 -3.90
C TRP A 77 9.87 15.54 -2.78
N LYS A 78 10.50 16.70 -2.69
CA LYS A 78 10.09 17.75 -1.78
C LYS A 78 8.75 18.36 -2.21
N ALA A 79 8.60 18.70 -3.49
CA ALA A 79 7.37 19.27 -4.03
C ALA A 79 6.17 18.31 -3.95
N SER A 80 6.41 17.01 -4.06
CA SER A 80 5.38 15.98 -3.92
C SER A 80 5.11 15.55 -2.47
N GLY A 81 5.80 16.14 -1.48
CA GLY A 81 5.63 15.83 -0.06
C GLY A 81 6.30 14.54 0.43
N HIS A 82 6.97 13.78 -0.45
CA HIS A 82 7.58 12.50 -0.06
C HIS A 82 8.74 12.65 0.93
N VAL A 83 9.49 13.75 0.88
CA VAL A 83 10.57 13.99 1.83
C VAL A 83 10.03 14.25 3.23
N ASP A 84 8.93 14.99 3.33
CA ASP A 84 8.40 15.47 4.60
C ASP A 84 7.33 14.54 5.19
N ALA A 85 6.48 13.92 4.35
CA ALA A 85 5.28 13.21 4.80
C ALA A 85 5.27 11.69 4.52
N PHE A 86 6.27 11.15 3.82
CA PHE A 86 6.31 9.71 3.53
C PHE A 86 6.99 8.93 4.67
N ASN A 87 6.36 9.00 5.85
CA ASN A 87 6.91 8.48 7.10
C ASN A 87 5.98 7.45 7.73
N ASP A 88 6.57 6.39 8.32
CA ASP A 88 5.86 5.47 9.20
C ASP A 88 6.14 5.83 10.68
N PRO A 89 5.12 5.90 11.55
CA PRO A 89 5.31 6.07 12.98
C PRO A 89 5.77 4.72 13.59
N LEU A 90 7.00 4.66 14.06
CA LEU A 90 7.60 3.44 14.59
C LEU A 90 7.77 3.47 16.09
N ILE A 91 7.53 2.33 16.73
CA ILE A 91 7.71 2.10 18.15
C ILE A 91 8.42 0.77 18.39
N ASP A 92 9.37 0.75 19.32
CA ASP A 92 10.09 -0.47 19.68
C ASP A 92 9.60 -0.99 21.04
N ASN A 93 9.44 -2.30 21.15
CA ASN A 93 9.24 -2.92 22.45
C ASN A 93 10.61 -3.23 23.08
N LYS A 94 10.86 -2.66 24.27
CA LYS A 94 12.17 -2.73 24.92
C LYS A 94 12.56 -4.16 25.34
N ASP A 95 11.56 -5.01 25.64
CA ASP A 95 11.82 -6.35 26.14
C ASP A 95 12.01 -7.36 25.00
N SER A 96 11.17 -7.30 23.96
CA SER A 96 11.29 -8.18 22.79
C SER A 96 12.32 -7.72 21.75
N LYS A 97 12.83 -6.49 21.87
CA LYS A 97 13.69 -5.82 20.85
C LYS A 97 13.09 -5.81 19.45
N LYS A 98 11.76 -5.87 19.35
CA LYS A 98 11.04 -5.85 18.07
C LYS A 98 10.43 -4.50 17.81
N ARG A 99 10.47 -4.11 16.54
CA ARG A 99 9.92 -2.87 16.00
C ARG A 99 8.55 -3.10 15.38
N TYR A 100 7.67 -2.17 15.60
CA TYR A 100 6.29 -2.17 15.10
C TYR A 100 5.91 -0.80 14.55
N ARG A 101 4.93 -0.77 13.69
CA ARG A 101 4.23 0.47 13.33
C ARG A 101 3.23 0.78 14.44
N ALA A 102 3.29 1.99 14.97
CA ALA A 102 2.42 2.42 16.06
C ALA A 102 0.94 2.51 15.62
N ASP A 103 0.71 3.02 14.41
CA ASP A 103 -0.62 3.09 13.80
C ASP A 103 -1.24 1.69 13.63
N VAL A 104 -0.48 0.74 13.09
CA VAL A 104 -0.95 -0.65 12.91
C VAL A 104 -1.27 -1.33 14.25
N LEU A 105 -0.49 -1.08 15.30
CA LEU A 105 -0.79 -1.62 16.63
C LEU A 105 -2.14 -1.10 17.16
N ILE A 106 -2.46 0.17 16.88
CA ILE A 106 -3.74 0.78 17.30
C ILE A 106 -4.87 0.24 16.42
N GLU A 107 -4.67 0.13 15.11
CA GLU A 107 -5.65 -0.46 14.19
C GLU A 107 -5.98 -1.91 14.53
N ASP A 108 -4.96 -2.73 14.83
CA ASP A 108 -5.13 -4.12 15.29
C ASP A 108 -5.88 -4.19 16.62
N TYR A 109 -5.72 -3.21 17.49
CA TYR A 109 -6.50 -3.12 18.72
C TYR A 109 -7.97 -2.80 18.44
N VAL A 110 -8.24 -1.84 17.54
CA VAL A 110 -9.60 -1.46 17.12
C VAL A 110 -10.28 -2.61 16.39
N ALA A 111 -9.59 -3.36 15.56
CA ALA A 111 -10.13 -4.55 14.87
C ALA A 111 -10.70 -5.60 15.84
N LYS A 112 -10.25 -5.63 17.10
CA LYS A 112 -10.88 -6.48 18.13
C LYS A 112 -12.31 -6.07 18.49
N TYR A 113 -12.71 -4.83 18.20
CA TYR A 113 -14.10 -4.43 18.34
C TYR A 113 -14.97 -5.05 17.24
N ASP A 114 -14.45 -5.22 16.03
CA ASP A 114 -15.15 -5.90 14.94
C ASP A 114 -15.38 -7.37 15.29
N ASP A 115 -14.40 -8.04 15.91
CA ASP A 115 -14.57 -9.38 16.44
C ASP A 115 -15.67 -9.48 17.52
N LYS A 116 -15.79 -8.44 18.37
CA LYS A 116 -16.85 -8.36 19.38
C LYS A 116 -18.21 -8.14 18.74
N ILE A 117 -18.29 -7.27 17.74
CA ILE A 117 -19.51 -7.00 16.95
C ILE A 117 -19.94 -8.29 16.26
N GLU A 118 -19.03 -9.01 15.63
CA GLU A 118 -19.34 -10.26 14.95
C GLU A 118 -19.87 -11.32 15.93
N LYS A 119 -19.32 -11.40 17.14
CA LYS A 119 -19.82 -12.28 18.19
C LYS A 119 -21.24 -11.93 18.64
N GLU A 120 -21.56 -10.62 18.77
CA GLU A 120 -22.92 -10.17 19.10
C GLU A 120 -23.90 -10.49 17.97
N VAL A 121 -23.48 -10.29 16.69
CA VAL A 121 -24.29 -10.67 15.51
C VAL A 121 -24.56 -12.17 15.49
N LYS A 122 -23.54 -13.02 15.71
CA LYS A 122 -23.70 -14.48 15.76
C LYS A 122 -24.64 -14.92 16.89
N LYS A 123 -24.57 -14.30 18.07
CA LYS A 123 -25.48 -14.57 19.18
C LYS A 123 -26.93 -14.18 18.85
N ALA A 124 -27.13 -13.02 18.24
CA ALA A 124 -28.44 -12.53 17.85
C ALA A 124 -29.04 -13.41 16.75
N ALA A 125 -28.29 -13.77 15.72
CA ALA A 125 -28.72 -14.67 14.66
C ALA A 125 -29.14 -16.02 15.21
N LYS A 126 -28.41 -16.58 16.18
CA LYS A 126 -28.76 -17.84 16.85
C LYS A 126 -30.05 -17.72 17.71
N ARG A 127 -30.29 -16.52 18.26
CA ARG A 127 -31.49 -16.28 19.11
C ARG A 127 -32.76 -16.04 18.31
N PHE A 128 -32.66 -15.31 17.20
CA PHE A 128 -33.82 -14.86 16.42
C PHE A 128 -34.09 -15.70 15.17
N GLY A 129 -33.18 -16.59 14.78
CA GLY A 129 -33.33 -17.47 13.62
C GLY A 129 -33.61 -16.73 12.34
N ASP A 130 -34.58 -17.21 11.55
CA ASP A 130 -34.93 -16.61 10.26
C ASP A 130 -35.54 -15.19 10.32
N ALA A 131 -35.94 -14.74 11.52
CA ALA A 131 -36.41 -13.37 11.75
C ALA A 131 -35.27 -12.35 12.04
N PHE A 132 -34.01 -12.77 11.95
CA PHE A 132 -32.88 -11.91 12.25
C PHE A 132 -32.53 -11.00 11.08
N ASP A 133 -32.75 -9.71 11.24
CA ASP A 133 -32.25 -8.69 10.33
C ASP A 133 -30.88 -8.17 10.81
N LYS A 134 -29.81 -8.57 10.10
CA LYS A 134 -28.44 -8.18 10.40
C LYS A 134 -28.20 -6.68 10.23
N VAL A 135 -28.79 -6.06 9.22
CA VAL A 135 -28.61 -4.62 8.93
C VAL A 135 -29.22 -3.80 10.05
N GLN A 136 -30.47 -4.04 10.35
CA GLN A 136 -31.18 -3.37 11.44
C GLN A 136 -30.47 -3.58 12.78
N PHE A 137 -29.97 -4.78 13.06
CA PHE A 137 -29.24 -5.08 14.29
C PHE A 137 -27.94 -4.28 14.40
N LEU A 138 -27.18 -4.14 13.33
CA LEU A 138 -25.92 -3.37 13.28
C LEU A 138 -26.15 -1.86 13.44
N GLU A 139 -27.34 -1.37 13.14
CA GLU A 139 -27.72 0.05 13.23
C GLU A 139 -28.41 0.42 14.53
N THR A 140 -29.01 -0.53 15.22
CA THR A 140 -29.84 -0.24 16.40
C THR A 140 -29.35 -0.82 17.71
N ASN A 141 -28.50 -1.85 17.65
CA ASN A 141 -28.05 -2.49 18.89
C ASN A 141 -27.08 -1.61 19.69
N PRO A 142 -27.40 -1.22 20.95
CA PRO A 142 -26.58 -0.29 21.73
C PRO A 142 -25.14 -0.77 21.97
N ARG A 143 -24.89 -2.08 22.08
CA ARG A 143 -23.55 -2.63 22.27
C ARG A 143 -22.73 -2.51 20.99
N VAL A 144 -23.33 -2.81 19.84
CA VAL A 144 -22.69 -2.66 18.54
C VAL A 144 -22.34 -1.21 18.27
N LEU A 145 -23.30 -0.30 18.50
CA LEU A 145 -23.08 1.14 18.37
C LEU A 145 -21.97 1.62 19.31
N GLY A 146 -21.95 1.15 20.56
CA GLY A 146 -20.90 1.47 21.51
C GLY A 146 -19.51 0.98 21.11
N TYR A 147 -19.39 -0.19 20.46
CA TYR A 147 -18.10 -0.67 19.93
C TYR A 147 -17.65 0.14 18.71
N LYS A 148 -18.59 0.46 17.79
CA LYS A 148 -18.31 1.31 16.63
C LYS A 148 -17.83 2.70 17.06
N ALA A 149 -18.55 3.35 17.99
CA ALA A 149 -18.17 4.66 18.48
C ALA A 149 -16.78 4.68 19.12
N LYS A 150 -16.49 3.71 20.02
CA LYS A 150 -15.16 3.60 20.65
C LYS A 150 -14.04 3.39 19.62
N GLY A 151 -14.25 2.53 18.61
CA GLY A 151 -13.28 2.34 17.54
C GLY A 151 -13.06 3.61 16.75
N ALA A 152 -14.14 4.31 16.38
CA ALA A 152 -14.08 5.57 15.65
C ALA A 152 -13.35 6.67 16.44
N ASP A 153 -13.62 6.83 17.73
CA ASP A 153 -12.96 7.82 18.60
C ASP A 153 -11.45 7.57 18.69
N ILE A 154 -11.03 6.30 18.86
CA ILE A 154 -9.61 5.92 18.90
C ILE A 154 -8.92 6.24 17.58
N LEU A 155 -9.51 5.85 16.44
CA LEU A 155 -8.93 6.11 15.11
C LEU A 155 -8.91 7.62 14.80
N ALA A 156 -9.93 8.36 15.20
CA ALA A 156 -9.98 9.82 15.03
C ALA A 156 -8.87 10.52 15.83
N ARG A 157 -8.66 10.12 17.11
CA ARG A 157 -7.55 10.66 17.93
C ARG A 157 -6.20 10.32 17.31
N MET A 158 -5.97 9.05 16.92
CA MET A 158 -4.75 8.62 16.24
C MET A 158 -4.49 9.43 14.97
N GLY A 159 -5.51 9.56 14.11
CA GLY A 159 -5.40 10.32 12.85
C GLY A 159 -5.01 11.76 13.10
N LYS A 160 -5.69 12.44 14.06
CA LYS A 160 -5.38 13.81 14.45
C LYS A 160 -3.95 13.96 14.98
N SER A 161 -3.50 13.04 15.84
CA SER A 161 -2.15 13.09 16.42
C SER A 161 -1.07 12.89 15.38
N LEU A 162 -1.29 11.98 14.39
CA LEU A 162 -0.39 11.77 13.28
C LEU A 162 -0.34 12.98 12.33
N GLU A 163 -1.49 13.61 12.06
CA GLU A 163 -1.59 14.81 11.23
C GLU A 163 -0.89 16.02 11.85
N GLN A 164 -0.91 16.11 13.18
CA GLN A 164 -0.25 17.16 13.97
C GLN A 164 1.19 16.80 14.36
N GLU A 165 1.70 15.66 13.92
CA GLU A 165 3.01 15.11 14.28
C GLU A 165 3.20 14.94 15.81
N ASP A 166 2.12 14.84 16.57
CA ASP A 166 2.15 14.59 18.01
C ASP A 166 2.38 13.11 18.31
N LEU A 167 3.63 12.69 18.14
CA LEU A 167 4.04 11.29 18.37
C LEU A 167 3.98 10.92 19.86
N ALA A 168 4.00 11.91 20.76
CA ALA A 168 3.85 11.66 22.19
C ALA A 168 2.42 11.22 22.52
N ASP A 169 1.41 11.84 21.88
CA ASP A 169 0.02 11.44 22.06
C ASP A 169 -0.27 10.07 21.43
N VAL A 170 0.36 9.73 20.28
CA VAL A 170 0.28 8.37 19.72
C VAL A 170 0.80 7.33 20.71
N LYS A 171 1.93 7.61 21.38
CA LYS A 171 2.46 6.72 22.43
C LYS A 171 1.51 6.63 23.62
N SER A 172 1.02 7.76 24.11
CA SER A 172 0.06 7.82 25.21
C SER A 172 -1.19 7.00 24.92
N LEU A 173 -1.70 7.07 23.70
CA LEU A 173 -2.84 6.28 23.25
C LEU A 173 -2.54 4.76 23.32
N ILE A 174 -1.36 4.30 22.88
CA ILE A 174 -0.93 2.90 23.00
C ILE A 174 -0.89 2.45 24.47
N GLU A 175 -0.38 3.30 25.35
CA GLU A 175 -0.26 3.02 26.79
C GLU A 175 -1.63 3.01 27.47
N GLU A 176 -2.50 4.00 27.21
CA GLU A 176 -3.88 4.09 27.73
C GLU A 176 -4.74 2.90 27.31
N LEU A 177 -4.62 2.47 26.06
CA LEU A 177 -5.32 1.28 25.54
C LEU A 177 -4.74 -0.01 26.08
N GLY A 178 -3.60 0.04 26.76
CA GLY A 178 -2.91 -1.11 27.31
C GLY A 178 -2.44 -2.09 26.23
N ILE A 179 -2.07 -1.61 25.06
CA ILE A 179 -1.62 -2.43 23.94
C ILE A 179 -0.31 -3.10 24.33
N ALA A 180 -0.30 -4.42 24.26
CA ALA A 180 0.87 -5.25 24.55
C ALA A 180 1.56 -5.70 23.26
N CYS A 181 2.86 -5.91 23.35
CA CYS A 181 3.66 -6.47 22.26
C CYS A 181 3.10 -7.84 21.81
N PRO A 182 2.78 -8.03 20.53
CA PRO A 182 2.24 -9.28 20.02
C PRO A 182 3.14 -10.50 20.25
N LEU A 183 4.45 -10.28 20.39
CA LEU A 183 5.42 -11.36 20.58
C LEU A 183 5.66 -11.70 22.05
N SER A 184 5.88 -10.68 22.90
CA SER A 184 6.28 -10.88 24.30
C SER A 184 5.18 -10.65 25.32
N GLY A 185 4.06 -10.04 24.92
CA GLY A 185 3.01 -9.61 25.86
C GLY A 185 3.39 -8.40 26.73
N SER A 186 4.62 -7.87 26.59
CA SER A 186 5.11 -6.72 27.35
C SER A 186 4.48 -5.41 26.85
N LYS A 187 4.28 -4.46 27.76
CA LYS A 187 3.83 -3.08 27.48
C LYS A 187 4.97 -2.05 27.57
N ASN A 188 6.21 -2.51 27.64
CA ASN A 188 7.38 -1.65 27.81
C ASN A 188 7.82 -1.08 26.45
N TRP A 189 7.23 0.06 26.07
CA TRP A 189 7.44 0.70 24.79
C TRP A 189 8.48 1.83 24.85
N THR A 190 9.16 2.08 23.73
CA THR A 190 9.96 3.29 23.51
C THR A 190 9.06 4.48 23.16
N ASP A 191 9.66 5.63 22.91
CA ASP A 191 8.94 6.70 22.23
C ASP A 191 8.68 6.34 20.77
N VAL A 192 7.58 6.88 20.21
CA VAL A 192 7.27 6.78 18.79
C VAL A 192 8.21 7.71 18.02
N LYS A 193 8.75 7.24 16.91
CA LYS A 193 9.60 8.03 16.01
C LYS A 193 9.12 7.89 14.59
N GLN A 194 9.13 9.00 13.86
CA GLN A 194 8.90 8.94 12.41
C GLN A 194 10.09 8.33 11.69
N PHE A 195 9.80 7.51 10.72
CA PHE A 195 10.80 6.88 9.88
C PHE A 195 10.44 7.09 8.40
N ASN A 196 11.30 7.83 7.70
CA ASN A 196 11.08 8.09 6.29
C ASN A 196 11.33 6.81 5.46
N LEU A 197 10.37 6.48 4.60
CA LEU A 197 10.39 5.29 3.75
C LEU A 197 11.22 5.47 2.46
N MET A 198 11.76 6.66 2.19
CA MET A 198 12.63 6.87 1.04
C MET A 198 14.03 6.34 1.31
N PHE A 199 14.58 5.61 0.35
CA PHE A 199 16.01 5.31 0.35
C PHE A 199 16.80 6.54 -0.10
N GLY A 200 17.71 7.03 0.74
CA GLY A 200 18.63 8.10 0.43
C GLY A 200 19.97 7.56 -0.07
N THR A 201 20.60 8.32 -0.96
CA THR A 201 21.96 8.12 -1.43
C THR A 201 22.62 9.47 -1.70
N LYS A 202 23.91 9.46 -2.04
CA LYS A 202 24.65 10.68 -2.34
C LYS A 202 25.25 10.63 -3.74
N LEU A 203 25.14 11.74 -4.46
CA LEU A 203 25.77 11.96 -5.75
C LEU A 203 26.92 12.95 -5.57
N GLY A 204 28.14 12.55 -5.91
CA GLY A 204 29.34 13.38 -5.86
C GLY A 204 30.55 12.57 -5.42
N ALA A 205 31.74 13.06 -5.79
CA ALA A 205 33.02 12.39 -5.51
C ALA A 205 33.57 12.65 -4.08
N SER A 206 33.13 13.72 -3.42
CA SER A 206 33.54 14.06 -2.06
C SER A 206 32.33 14.30 -1.16
N ALA A 207 32.45 13.97 0.12
CA ALA A 207 31.38 14.15 1.10
C ALA A 207 30.91 15.61 1.25
N GLU A 208 31.85 16.57 1.05
CA GLU A 208 31.61 18.01 1.22
C GLU A 208 30.77 18.63 0.08
N HIS A 209 30.79 18.01 -1.11
CA HIS A 209 30.08 18.49 -2.30
C HIS A 209 29.04 17.52 -2.81
N ALA A 210 28.72 16.48 -2.02
CA ALA A 210 27.75 15.48 -2.41
C ALA A 210 26.32 16.03 -2.29
N THR A 211 25.52 15.84 -3.35
CA THR A 211 24.09 16.13 -3.36
C THR A 211 23.33 14.93 -2.84
N ASP A 212 22.43 15.16 -1.89
CA ASP A 212 21.51 14.11 -1.43
C ASP A 212 20.53 13.76 -2.55
N LEU A 213 20.44 12.49 -2.85
CA LEU A 213 19.50 11.91 -3.81
C LEU A 213 18.64 10.85 -3.13
N TYR A 214 17.51 10.56 -3.78
CA TYR A 214 16.61 9.51 -3.34
C TYR A 214 16.35 8.52 -4.47
N LEU A 215 16.18 7.25 -4.10
CA LEU A 215 15.58 6.27 -5.00
C LEU A 215 14.07 6.52 -5.04
N ARG A 216 13.48 6.57 -6.23
CA ARG A 216 12.05 6.85 -6.37
C ARG A 216 11.19 5.83 -5.61
N PRO A 217 10.27 6.25 -4.74
CA PRO A 217 9.36 5.36 -4.02
C PRO A 217 8.13 4.97 -4.85
N GLU A 218 7.91 5.66 -5.97
CA GLU A 218 6.85 5.42 -6.95
C GLU A 218 7.18 6.01 -8.32
N THR A 219 6.44 5.61 -9.33
CA THR A 219 6.69 6.01 -10.73
C THR A 219 5.88 7.23 -11.18
N ALA A 220 4.87 7.65 -10.42
CA ALA A 220 3.94 8.73 -10.79
C ALA A 220 4.64 10.07 -11.05
N GLN A 221 5.57 10.48 -10.18
CA GLN A 221 6.25 11.78 -10.31
C GLN A 221 7.07 11.88 -11.59
N GLY A 222 7.64 10.77 -12.06
CA GLY A 222 8.31 10.71 -13.35
C GLY A 222 7.38 11.10 -14.51
N ILE A 223 6.12 10.71 -14.43
CA ILE A 223 5.09 11.07 -15.40
C ILE A 223 4.75 12.57 -15.28
N PHE A 224 4.51 13.06 -14.07
CA PHE A 224 4.10 14.45 -13.85
C PHE A 224 5.18 15.45 -14.28
N VAL A 225 6.43 15.24 -13.89
CA VAL A 225 7.51 16.18 -14.25
C VAL A 225 7.81 16.18 -15.76
N ASN A 226 7.48 15.09 -16.46
CA ASN A 226 7.64 14.97 -17.91
C ASN A 226 6.37 15.28 -18.72
N PHE A 227 5.26 15.65 -18.07
CA PHE A 227 4.00 15.89 -18.76
C PHE A 227 4.13 16.84 -19.97
N LEU A 228 4.71 18.01 -19.77
CA LEU A 228 4.88 18.99 -20.85
C LEU A 228 5.83 18.52 -21.95
N ASN A 229 6.88 17.77 -21.61
CA ASN A 229 7.81 17.21 -22.58
C ASN A 229 7.09 16.20 -23.48
N VAL A 230 6.35 15.27 -22.87
CA VAL A 230 5.59 14.24 -23.60
C VAL A 230 4.47 14.87 -24.42
N GLN A 231 3.72 15.82 -23.85
CA GLN A 231 2.64 16.50 -24.54
C GLN A 231 3.15 17.21 -25.81
N LYS A 232 4.24 17.97 -25.69
CA LYS A 232 4.80 18.76 -26.81
C LYS A 232 5.40 17.87 -27.89
N THR A 233 6.25 16.92 -27.51
CA THR A 233 6.96 16.05 -28.47
C THR A 233 6.01 15.05 -29.14
N GLY A 234 5.05 14.51 -28.40
CA GLY A 234 4.00 13.63 -28.91
C GLY A 234 2.83 14.35 -29.57
N ARG A 235 2.78 15.70 -29.51
CA ARG A 235 1.64 16.52 -29.98
C ARG A 235 0.30 16.06 -29.37
N MET A 236 0.35 15.59 -28.11
CA MET A 236 -0.82 15.03 -27.44
C MET A 236 -1.85 16.08 -27.06
N LYS A 237 -3.10 15.72 -27.16
CA LYS A 237 -4.25 16.57 -26.76
C LYS A 237 -5.02 15.87 -25.64
N ILE A 238 -5.42 16.63 -24.62
CA ILE A 238 -6.30 16.12 -23.54
C ILE A 238 -7.66 15.73 -24.13
N PRO A 239 -8.19 14.52 -23.84
CA PRO A 239 -7.66 13.55 -22.88
C PRO A 239 -6.55 12.64 -23.44
N PHE A 240 -5.48 12.44 -22.66
CA PHE A 240 -4.43 11.47 -23.01
C PHE A 240 -3.76 10.89 -21.77
N GLY A 241 -3.16 9.73 -21.94
CA GLY A 241 -2.45 9.02 -20.86
C GLY A 241 -0.95 8.93 -21.10
N ILE A 242 -0.20 8.86 -20.01
CA ILE A 242 1.22 8.51 -19.99
C ILE A 242 1.39 7.30 -19.11
N ALA A 243 1.92 6.22 -19.66
CA ALA A 243 2.15 4.97 -18.97
C ALA A 243 3.63 4.69 -18.77
N GLN A 244 3.97 4.09 -17.65
CA GLN A 244 5.32 3.70 -17.30
C GLN A 244 5.32 2.33 -16.61
N THR A 245 6.36 1.54 -16.87
CA THR A 245 6.72 0.39 -16.06
C THR A 245 8.12 0.63 -15.51
N GLY A 246 8.37 0.26 -14.26
CA GLY A 246 9.71 0.43 -13.72
C GLY A 246 9.79 0.16 -12.22
N LYS A 247 11.02 0.06 -11.75
CA LYS A 247 11.31 -0.20 -10.34
C LYS A 247 11.03 1.01 -9.47
N ALA A 248 10.53 0.73 -8.27
CA ALA A 248 10.36 1.66 -7.17
C ALA A 248 10.93 1.04 -5.88
N PHE A 249 11.22 1.89 -4.90
CA PHE A 249 11.99 1.49 -3.72
C PHE A 249 11.36 2.10 -2.46
N ARG A 250 11.05 1.27 -1.48
CA ARG A 250 10.54 1.73 -0.19
C ARG A 250 11.30 1.07 0.94
N ASN A 251 11.84 1.79 1.85
CA ASN A 251 12.59 1.28 3.00
C ASN A 251 11.63 0.68 4.05
N GLU A 252 10.91 -0.37 3.65
CA GLU A 252 9.94 -1.07 4.47
C GLU A 252 10.61 -1.70 5.70
N ILE A 253 10.09 -1.42 6.88
CA ILE A 253 10.65 -1.92 8.14
C ILE A 253 9.98 -3.22 8.56
N VAL A 254 8.66 -3.34 8.38
CA VAL A 254 7.90 -4.53 8.70
C VAL A 254 7.56 -5.29 7.43
N ALA A 255 8.57 -5.91 6.84
CA ALA A 255 8.43 -6.63 5.58
C ALA A 255 8.29 -8.13 5.82
N ARG A 256 7.06 -8.63 6.04
CA ARG A 256 6.79 -10.04 6.36
C ARG A 256 5.82 -10.74 5.40
N GLN A 257 5.46 -10.09 4.29
CA GLN A 257 4.39 -10.58 3.42
C GLN A 257 4.91 -11.15 2.09
N PHE A 258 6.09 -11.77 2.08
CA PHE A 258 6.71 -12.31 0.87
C PHE A 258 6.77 -11.24 -0.22
N ILE A 259 6.47 -11.57 -1.48
CA ILE A 259 6.51 -10.61 -2.60
C ILE A 259 5.40 -9.53 -2.54
N PHE A 260 4.44 -9.62 -1.61
CA PHE A 260 3.39 -8.61 -1.48
C PHE A 260 3.87 -7.31 -0.81
N ARG A 261 5.00 -7.36 -0.09
CA ARG A 261 5.62 -6.16 0.49
C ARG A 261 7.13 -6.27 0.38
N GLN A 262 7.69 -5.58 -0.60
CA GLN A 262 9.10 -5.61 -0.95
C GLN A 262 9.72 -4.21 -0.77
N ARG A 263 11.04 -4.18 -0.55
CA ARG A 263 11.82 -2.93 -0.53
C ARG A 263 12.18 -2.45 -1.93
N GLU A 264 12.29 -3.36 -2.87
CA GLU A 264 12.48 -3.13 -4.28
C GLU A 264 11.40 -3.88 -5.07
N PHE A 265 10.57 -3.16 -5.80
CA PHE A 265 9.44 -3.73 -6.53
C PHE A 265 9.25 -3.03 -7.87
N GLU A 266 8.40 -3.56 -8.73
CA GLU A 266 8.08 -2.98 -10.02
C GLU A 266 6.63 -2.51 -10.04
N GLN A 267 6.41 -1.32 -10.58
CA GLN A 267 5.08 -0.76 -10.82
C GLN A 267 4.78 -0.75 -12.32
N MET A 268 3.52 -0.97 -12.65
CA MET A 268 2.94 -0.68 -13.95
C MET A 268 1.87 0.37 -13.71
N GLU A 269 2.09 1.57 -14.20
CA GLU A 269 1.28 2.75 -13.87
C GLU A 269 0.91 3.53 -15.13
N MET A 270 -0.28 4.09 -15.15
CA MET A 270 -0.74 5.02 -16.17
C MET A 270 -1.48 6.18 -15.51
N GLN A 271 -1.06 7.40 -15.82
CA GLN A 271 -1.75 8.63 -15.44
C GLN A 271 -2.52 9.14 -16.66
N PHE A 272 -3.83 9.32 -16.50
CA PHE A 272 -4.70 9.75 -17.58
C PHE A 272 -5.22 11.16 -17.31
N PHE A 273 -4.84 12.10 -18.16
CA PHE A 273 -5.13 13.52 -18.00
C PHE A 273 -6.41 13.89 -18.75
N VAL A 274 -7.37 14.46 -18.04
CA VAL A 274 -8.70 14.77 -18.56
C VAL A 274 -9.05 16.25 -18.38
N ARG A 275 -10.07 16.72 -19.08
CA ARG A 275 -10.58 18.09 -18.86
C ARG A 275 -11.34 18.14 -17.54
N PRO A 276 -11.23 19.24 -16.78
CA PRO A 276 -12.05 19.46 -15.60
C PRO A 276 -13.55 19.24 -15.90
N GLY A 277 -14.23 18.54 -15.00
CA GLY A 277 -15.65 18.18 -15.15
C GLY A 277 -15.92 16.86 -15.86
N THR A 278 -14.92 16.21 -16.49
CA THR A 278 -15.08 14.93 -17.20
C THR A 278 -14.50 13.75 -16.44
N GLN A 279 -13.94 13.98 -15.24
CA GLN A 279 -13.21 12.97 -14.46
C GLN A 279 -14.06 11.75 -14.09
N LYS A 280 -15.35 11.95 -13.76
CA LYS A 280 -16.23 10.84 -13.38
C LYS A 280 -16.55 9.90 -14.55
N GLU A 281 -16.77 10.45 -15.74
CA GLU A 281 -17.01 9.67 -16.95
C GLU A 281 -15.78 8.81 -17.30
N TRP A 282 -14.58 9.41 -17.24
CA TRP A 282 -13.34 8.69 -17.49
C TRP A 282 -13.02 7.68 -16.39
N TYR A 283 -13.37 7.97 -15.15
CA TYR A 283 -13.24 7.01 -14.05
C TYR A 283 -14.06 5.73 -14.32
N GLU A 284 -15.33 5.85 -14.68
CA GLU A 284 -16.18 4.68 -14.99
C GLU A 284 -15.69 3.92 -16.24
N THR A 285 -15.19 4.65 -17.22
CA THR A 285 -14.58 4.05 -18.42
C THR A 285 -13.37 3.19 -18.04
N TRP A 286 -12.45 3.74 -17.24
CA TRP A 286 -11.26 3.01 -16.80
C TRP A 286 -11.59 1.89 -15.82
N LYS A 287 -12.52 2.08 -14.91
CA LYS A 287 -13.01 1.05 -13.99
C LYS A 287 -13.49 -0.19 -14.77
N THR A 288 -14.32 0.01 -15.77
CA THR A 288 -14.80 -1.06 -16.63
C THR A 288 -13.68 -1.72 -17.45
N SER A 289 -12.81 -0.92 -18.06
CA SER A 289 -11.69 -1.40 -18.84
C SER A 289 -10.72 -2.25 -17.99
N ARG A 290 -10.43 -1.81 -16.77
CA ARG A 290 -9.51 -2.54 -15.87
C ARG A 290 -10.10 -3.86 -15.41
N LEU A 291 -11.37 -3.90 -15.07
CA LEU A 291 -12.03 -5.15 -14.70
C LEU A 291 -11.98 -6.18 -15.86
N LYS A 292 -12.25 -5.74 -17.09
CA LYS A 292 -12.15 -6.61 -18.28
C LYS A 292 -10.74 -7.18 -18.44
N TRP A 293 -9.71 -6.35 -18.24
CA TRP A 293 -8.32 -6.78 -18.30
C TRP A 293 -8.00 -7.81 -17.21
N HIS A 294 -8.43 -7.58 -15.97
CA HIS A 294 -8.23 -8.54 -14.87
C HIS A 294 -8.91 -9.88 -15.15
N ILE A 295 -10.15 -9.86 -15.64
CA ILE A 295 -10.88 -11.08 -16.01
C ILE A 295 -10.15 -11.84 -17.11
N SER A 296 -9.55 -11.14 -18.09
CA SER A 296 -8.81 -11.74 -19.18
C SER A 296 -7.51 -12.45 -18.76
N LEU A 297 -7.03 -12.26 -17.52
CA LEU A 297 -5.95 -13.06 -16.95
C LEU A 297 -6.34 -14.50 -16.62
N GLY A 298 -7.62 -14.85 -16.72
CA GLY A 298 -8.11 -16.23 -16.57
C GLY A 298 -8.27 -16.71 -15.12
N LEU A 299 -8.20 -15.82 -14.13
CA LEU A 299 -8.35 -16.18 -12.71
C LEU A 299 -9.81 -16.36 -12.25
N GLY A 300 -10.78 -16.14 -13.15
CA GLY A 300 -12.21 -16.22 -12.85
C GLY A 300 -12.79 -14.92 -12.29
N VAL A 301 -14.01 -14.59 -12.72
CA VAL A 301 -14.71 -13.32 -12.37
C VAL A 301 -14.96 -13.19 -10.85
N ASP A 302 -15.25 -14.31 -10.19
CA ASP A 302 -15.60 -14.35 -8.76
C ASP A 302 -14.42 -13.99 -7.84
N ASN A 303 -13.20 -13.93 -8.38
CA ASN A 303 -12.01 -13.51 -7.64
C ASN A 303 -11.80 -11.99 -7.62
N TYR A 304 -12.65 -11.22 -8.31
CA TYR A 304 -12.55 -9.78 -8.39
C TYR A 304 -13.79 -9.09 -7.83
N ARG A 305 -13.59 -8.02 -7.10
CA ARG A 305 -14.66 -7.12 -6.65
C ARG A 305 -14.18 -5.69 -6.66
N PHE A 306 -15.09 -4.77 -6.90
CA PHE A 306 -14.85 -3.37 -6.59
C PHE A 306 -14.99 -3.13 -5.08
N HIS A 307 -14.19 -2.23 -4.58
CA HIS A 307 -14.27 -1.76 -3.21
C HIS A 307 -14.15 -0.24 -3.23
N ASP A 308 -15.22 0.42 -2.84
CA ASP A 308 -15.22 1.87 -2.72
C ASP A 308 -14.59 2.24 -1.38
N HIS A 309 -13.61 3.16 -1.42
CA HIS A 309 -12.93 3.63 -0.22
C HIS A 309 -13.73 4.72 0.46
N ASP A 310 -13.91 4.62 1.78
CA ASP A 310 -14.56 5.64 2.58
C ASP A 310 -13.70 6.92 2.73
N LYS A 311 -12.40 6.79 2.57
CA LYS A 311 -11.43 7.89 2.63
C LYS A 311 -10.72 8.04 1.30
N LEU A 312 -10.97 9.12 0.62
CA LEU A 312 -10.23 9.51 -0.58
C LEU A 312 -8.90 10.17 -0.19
N ALA A 313 -7.90 10.08 -1.07
CA ALA A 313 -6.68 10.86 -0.90
C ALA A 313 -7.05 12.36 -0.91
N HIS A 314 -6.32 13.16 -0.12
CA HIS A 314 -6.61 14.61 0.07
C HIS A 314 -6.62 15.44 -1.23
N TYR A 315 -6.02 14.91 -2.30
CA TYR A 315 -6.02 15.52 -3.65
C TYR A 315 -7.10 14.95 -4.58
N ALA A 316 -7.99 14.09 -4.09
CA ALA A 316 -9.04 13.49 -4.92
C ALA A 316 -10.34 14.28 -4.78
N ASP A 317 -10.80 14.86 -5.89
CA ASP A 317 -12.06 15.60 -6.00
C ASP A 317 -13.24 14.72 -6.44
N ALA A 318 -13.09 13.43 -6.42
CA ALA A 318 -14.09 12.53 -6.97
C ALA A 318 -15.22 12.21 -6.00
#